data_cfd5908a813ed462327f542cd5259dda
#
_entry.id   cfd5908a813ed462327f542cd5259dda
#
_cell.length_a   1.000
_cell.length_b   1.000
_cell.length_c   1.000
_cell.angle_alpha   90.00
_cell.angle_beta   90.00
_cell.angle_gamma   90.00
#
_symmetry.space_group_name_H-M   'P 1'
#
loop_
_entity.id
_entity.type
_entity.pdbx_description
1 polymer ?
#
loop_
_entity_poly.entity_id
_entity_poly.type
_entity_poly.pdbx_seq_one_letter_code
_entity_poly.pdbx_strand_id
1 'polypeptide(L)'
;MTDLSKQIREGTKKSHTMAENTGFITCFLKGVVEKKSYIRLLSDLYFIYSAMEEEFENHKSDTILRNIYYPELFRKKSLEKDLQYYLGIDWRDLITQTKSCKEYVARIKEVSKSNQDLLIAHHYTRYIGDL
;
A
#
# COMPACT_ATOMS: atom_id res chain seq x y z
N MET A 1 -13.41 -11.12 -27.43
CA MET A 1 -13.09 -11.10 -25.99
C MET A 1 -12.13 -9.95 -25.72
N THR A 2 -12.54 -8.99 -24.90
CA THR A 2 -11.67 -7.89 -24.51
C THR A 2 -10.66 -8.41 -23.48
N ASP A 3 -9.39 -8.17 -23.76
CA ASP A 3 -8.31 -8.52 -22.85
C ASP A 3 -8.39 -7.66 -21.58
N LEU A 4 -8.65 -8.29 -20.43
CA LEU A 4 -8.75 -7.64 -19.13
C LEU A 4 -7.47 -6.85 -18.79
N SER A 5 -6.30 -7.42 -19.07
CA SER A 5 -5.02 -6.76 -18.84
C SER A 5 -4.91 -5.44 -19.59
N LYS A 6 -5.35 -5.43 -20.85
CA LYS A 6 -5.38 -4.23 -21.68
C LYS A 6 -6.33 -3.19 -21.12
N GLN A 7 -7.55 -3.60 -20.72
CA GLN A 7 -8.54 -2.70 -20.12
C GLN A 7 -8.02 -2.06 -18.83
N ILE A 8 -7.41 -2.84 -17.94
CA ILE A 8 -6.83 -2.34 -16.69
C ILE A 8 -5.71 -1.35 -16.99
N ARG A 9 -4.81 -1.70 -17.91
CA ARG A 9 -3.69 -0.84 -18.31
C ARG A 9 -4.15 0.50 -18.87
N GLU A 10 -5.13 0.47 -19.78
CA GLU A 10 -5.69 1.69 -20.37
C GLU A 10 -6.46 2.52 -19.34
N GLY A 11 -7.27 1.86 -18.50
CA GLY A 11 -8.08 2.53 -17.47
C GLY A 11 -7.26 3.18 -16.36
N THR A 12 -6.06 2.67 -16.07
CA THR A 12 -5.19 3.20 -15.00
C THR A 12 -4.08 4.12 -15.51
N LYS A 13 -3.92 4.27 -16.82
CA LYS A 13 -2.83 5.03 -17.42
C LYS A 13 -2.73 6.47 -16.90
N LYS A 14 -3.85 7.17 -16.80
CA LYS A 14 -3.90 8.56 -16.32
C LYS A 14 -3.45 8.65 -14.85
N SER A 15 -3.99 7.81 -14.00
CA SER A 15 -3.63 7.78 -12.58
C SER A 15 -2.17 7.45 -12.36
N HIS A 16 -1.64 6.49 -13.11
CA HIS A 16 -0.23 6.09 -13.08
C HIS A 16 0.69 7.26 -13.47
N THR A 17 0.40 7.92 -14.59
CA THR A 17 1.17 9.08 -15.05
C THR A 17 1.12 10.23 -14.03
N MET A 18 -0.05 10.50 -13.45
CA MET A 18 -0.18 11.53 -12.41
C MET A 18 0.66 11.23 -11.18
N ALA A 19 0.68 9.98 -10.72
CA ALA A 19 1.50 9.56 -9.58
C ALA A 19 2.99 9.71 -9.88
N GLU A 20 3.44 9.26 -11.05
CA GLU A 20 4.85 9.36 -11.46
C GLU A 20 5.35 10.81 -11.59
N ASN A 21 4.48 11.73 -11.93
CA ASN A 21 4.82 13.14 -12.14
C ASN A 21 4.76 13.98 -10.86
N THR A 22 4.49 13.39 -9.69
CA THR A 22 4.57 14.13 -8.43
C THR A 22 6.02 14.52 -8.13
N GLY A 23 6.22 15.68 -7.52
CA GLY A 23 7.55 16.15 -7.14
C GLY A 23 8.25 15.19 -6.18
N PHE A 24 7.50 14.59 -5.24
CA PHE A 24 8.02 13.60 -4.30
C PHE A 24 8.59 12.38 -5.03
N ILE A 25 7.84 11.76 -5.93
CA ILE A 25 8.30 10.56 -6.67
C ILE A 25 9.50 10.89 -7.56
N THR A 26 9.51 12.04 -8.21
CA THR A 26 10.65 12.50 -8.99
C THR A 26 11.92 12.59 -8.14
N CYS A 27 11.84 13.18 -6.95
CA CYS A 27 12.97 13.27 -6.02
C CYS A 27 13.37 11.89 -5.46
N PHE A 28 12.38 11.05 -5.14
CA PHE A 28 12.59 9.70 -4.63
C PHE A 28 13.37 8.84 -5.63
N LEU A 29 12.98 8.85 -6.90
CA LEU A 29 13.66 8.09 -7.96
C LEU A 29 15.09 8.61 -8.22
N LYS A 30 15.36 9.88 -7.98
CA LYS A 30 16.70 10.47 -8.06
C LYS A 30 17.54 10.26 -6.79
N GLY A 31 16.97 9.67 -5.74
CA GLY A 31 17.67 9.46 -4.46
C GLY A 31 17.93 10.74 -3.67
N VAL A 32 17.17 11.81 -3.91
CA VAL A 32 17.33 13.13 -3.26
C VAL A 32 16.12 13.53 -2.43
N VAL A 33 15.47 12.57 -1.79
CA VAL A 33 14.32 12.81 -0.92
C VAL A 33 14.78 13.21 0.49
N GLU A 34 14.10 14.20 1.08
CA GLU A 34 14.34 14.60 2.46
C GLU A 34 13.97 13.47 3.43
N LYS A 35 14.81 13.24 4.45
CA LYS A 35 14.61 12.19 5.47
C LYS A 35 13.23 12.29 6.13
N LYS A 36 12.78 13.48 6.48
CA LYS A 36 11.47 13.72 7.09
C LYS A 36 10.32 13.27 6.18
N SER A 37 10.42 13.58 4.90
CA SER A 37 9.43 13.18 3.89
C SER A 37 9.44 11.66 3.69
N TYR A 38 10.59 11.02 3.72
CA TYR A 38 10.72 9.58 3.64
C TYR A 38 10.10 8.88 4.85
N ILE A 39 10.33 9.38 6.06
CA ILE A 39 9.71 8.85 7.28
C ILE A 39 8.18 8.97 7.20
N ARG A 40 7.67 10.06 6.65
CA ARG A 40 6.24 10.27 6.45
C ARG A 40 5.65 9.24 5.48
N LEU A 41 6.36 8.94 4.38
CA LEU A 41 5.99 7.87 3.47
C LEU A 41 5.95 6.51 4.19
N LEU A 42 7.02 6.17 4.94
CA LEU A 42 7.08 4.92 5.70
C LEU A 42 5.92 4.79 6.69
N SER A 43 5.56 5.89 7.34
CA SER A 43 4.44 5.94 8.28
C SER A 43 3.12 5.64 7.59
N ASP A 44 2.84 6.28 6.47
CA ASP A 44 1.63 6.01 5.70
C ASP A 44 1.61 4.58 5.15
N LEU A 45 2.73 4.09 4.62
CA LEU A 45 2.84 2.71 4.15
C LEU A 45 2.60 1.70 5.28
N TYR A 46 3.09 1.97 6.48
CA TYR A 46 2.85 1.12 7.65
C TYR A 46 1.35 0.95 7.91
N PHE A 47 0.59 2.04 7.92
CA PHE A 47 -0.85 1.99 8.14
C PHE A 47 -1.58 1.29 6.98
N ILE A 48 -1.18 1.55 5.75
CA ILE A 48 -1.78 0.94 4.56
C ILE A 48 -1.55 -0.57 4.53
N TYR A 49 -0.29 -1.00 4.68
CA TYR A 49 0.04 -2.43 4.69
C TYR A 49 -0.56 -3.14 5.90
N SER A 50 -0.57 -2.51 7.07
CA SER A 50 -1.21 -3.08 8.26
C SER A 50 -2.68 -3.37 8.03
N ALA A 51 -3.43 -2.42 7.47
CA ALA A 51 -4.85 -2.58 7.17
C ALA A 51 -5.08 -3.64 6.08
N MET A 52 -4.32 -3.60 5.01
CA MET A 52 -4.46 -4.54 3.90
C MET A 52 -4.13 -5.98 4.33
N GLU A 53 -3.02 -6.18 5.02
CA GLU A 53 -2.56 -7.49 5.47
C GLU A 53 -3.50 -8.09 6.51
N GLU A 54 -4.09 -7.26 7.38
CA GLU A 54 -5.15 -7.68 8.30
C GLU A 54 -6.37 -8.20 7.55
N GLU A 55 -6.81 -7.50 6.51
CA GLU A 55 -7.95 -7.92 5.70
C GLU A 55 -7.66 -9.21 4.90
N PHE A 56 -6.44 -9.39 4.39
CA PHE A 56 -6.05 -10.67 3.79
C PHE A 56 -6.05 -11.80 4.80
N GLU A 57 -5.60 -11.56 6.02
CA GLU A 57 -5.64 -12.56 7.10
C GLU A 57 -7.07 -12.96 7.44
N ASN A 58 -8.00 -11.98 7.48
CA ASN A 58 -9.42 -12.22 7.72
C ASN A 58 -10.09 -13.04 6.61
N HIS A 59 -9.57 -12.98 5.38
CA HIS A 59 -10.12 -13.67 4.21
C HIS A 59 -9.22 -14.79 3.66
N LYS A 60 -8.26 -15.27 4.42
CA LYS A 60 -7.28 -16.27 3.94
C LYS A 60 -7.90 -17.59 3.49
N SER A 61 -9.10 -17.91 3.96
CA SER A 61 -9.85 -19.12 3.57
C SER A 61 -10.87 -18.86 2.45
N ASP A 62 -10.99 -17.62 1.97
CA ASP A 62 -11.87 -17.28 0.85
C ASP A 62 -11.46 -18.03 -0.42
N THR A 63 -12.43 -18.41 -1.23
CA THR A 63 -12.22 -19.24 -2.43
C THR A 63 -11.30 -18.59 -3.44
N ILE A 64 -11.35 -17.27 -3.58
CA ILE A 64 -10.55 -16.51 -4.54
C ILE A 64 -9.28 -15.97 -3.87
N LEU A 65 -9.40 -15.29 -2.74
CA LEU A 65 -8.29 -14.61 -2.08
C LEU A 65 -7.21 -15.56 -1.55
N ARG A 66 -7.56 -16.79 -1.21
CA ARG A 66 -6.58 -17.81 -0.81
C ARG A 66 -5.49 -18.05 -1.87
N ASN A 67 -5.81 -17.81 -3.13
CA ASN A 67 -4.86 -18.02 -4.23
C ASN A 67 -3.78 -16.94 -4.31
N ILE A 68 -3.99 -15.81 -3.64
CA ILE A 68 -3.03 -14.71 -3.56
C ILE A 68 -2.61 -14.42 -2.12
N TYR A 69 -2.95 -15.29 -1.18
CA TYR A 69 -2.53 -15.19 0.20
C TYR A 69 -1.09 -15.69 0.33
N TYR A 70 -0.16 -14.74 0.33
CA TYR A 70 1.27 -15.01 0.47
C TYR A 70 1.82 -14.22 1.67
N PRO A 71 1.78 -14.78 2.89
CA PRO A 71 2.30 -14.09 4.08
C PRO A 71 3.80 -13.73 3.96
N GLU A 72 4.53 -14.39 3.07
CA GLU A 72 5.92 -14.07 2.75
C GLU A 72 6.09 -12.69 2.14
N LEU A 73 5.05 -12.15 1.51
CA LEU A 73 5.05 -10.80 0.93
C LEU A 73 4.71 -9.72 1.95
N PHE A 74 4.25 -10.09 3.13
CA PHE A 74 3.80 -9.13 4.14
C PHE A 74 4.93 -8.21 4.58
N ARG A 75 4.66 -6.90 4.55
CA ARG A 75 5.64 -5.85 4.78
C ARG A 75 5.52 -5.15 6.13
N LYS A 76 4.45 -5.39 6.86
CA LYS A 76 4.21 -4.70 8.15
C LYS A 76 5.42 -4.77 9.08
N LYS A 77 5.97 -5.97 9.28
CA LYS A 77 7.13 -6.17 10.18
C LYS A 77 8.39 -5.45 9.69
N SER A 78 8.62 -5.40 8.40
CA SER A 78 9.76 -4.68 7.83
C SER A 78 9.60 -3.17 8.02
N LEU A 79 8.39 -2.66 7.82
CA LEU A 79 8.07 -1.24 8.05
C LEU A 79 8.21 -0.85 9.53
N GLU A 80 7.84 -1.74 10.46
CA GLU A 80 8.05 -1.54 11.89
C GLU A 80 9.54 -1.39 12.23
N LYS A 81 10.39 -2.23 11.63
CA LYS A 81 11.85 -2.13 11.81
C LYS A 81 12.42 -0.84 11.24
N ASP A 82 11.97 -0.44 10.06
CA ASP A 82 12.42 0.79 9.42
C ASP A 82 12.00 2.01 10.25
N LEU A 83 10.76 2.06 10.73
CA LEU A 83 10.28 3.15 11.57
C LEU A 83 11.02 3.20 12.91
N GLN A 84 11.30 2.05 13.52
CA GLN A 84 12.09 1.99 14.74
C GLN A 84 13.53 2.48 14.50
N TYR A 85 14.11 2.14 13.36
CA TYR A 85 15.46 2.63 12.99
C TYR A 85 15.51 4.15 12.91
N TYR A 86 14.52 4.78 12.29
CA TYR A 86 14.50 6.23 12.09
C TYR A 86 14.01 7.02 13.30
N LEU A 87 13.08 6.49 14.08
CA LEU A 87 12.37 7.21 15.14
C LEU A 87 12.63 6.68 16.56
N GLY A 88 13.29 5.53 16.70
CA GLY A 88 13.56 4.91 18.00
C GLY A 88 12.43 4.02 18.50
N ILE A 89 12.56 3.59 19.76
CA ILE A 89 11.63 2.59 20.35
C ILE A 89 10.19 3.10 20.48
N ASP A 90 10.01 4.40 20.64
CA ASP A 90 8.72 5.04 20.80
C ASP A 90 8.07 5.44 19.46
N TRP A 91 8.53 4.88 18.36
CA TRP A 91 8.11 5.26 17.02
C TRP A 91 6.58 5.26 16.81
N ARG A 92 5.87 4.36 17.50
CA ARG A 92 4.40 4.27 17.38
C ARG A 92 3.69 5.54 17.84
N ASP A 93 4.23 6.20 18.84
CA ASP A 93 3.67 7.44 19.37
C ASP A 93 4.03 8.67 18.53
N LEU A 94 4.99 8.53 17.63
CA LEU A 94 5.53 9.61 16.82
C LEU A 94 4.95 9.68 15.41
N ILE A 95 4.24 8.64 14.96
CA ILE A 95 3.70 8.58 13.60
C ILE A 95 2.21 8.91 13.57
N THR A 96 1.79 9.55 12.49
CA THR A 96 0.38 9.87 12.21
C THR A 96 0.08 9.58 10.75
N GLN A 97 -1.19 9.27 10.45
CA GLN A 97 -1.65 9.11 9.08
C GLN A 97 -1.91 10.47 8.43
N THR A 98 -1.50 10.63 7.17
CA THR A 98 -1.99 11.73 6.35
C THR A 98 -3.49 11.54 6.05
N LYS A 99 -4.15 12.62 5.61
CA LYS A 99 -5.56 12.54 5.19
C LYS A 99 -5.76 11.50 4.09
N SER A 100 -4.92 11.52 3.06
CA SER A 100 -4.99 10.56 1.95
C SER A 100 -4.79 9.12 2.41
N CYS A 101 -3.89 8.89 3.36
CA CYS A 101 -3.69 7.57 3.96
C CYS A 101 -4.94 7.09 4.68
N LYS A 102 -5.58 7.94 5.49
CA LYS A 102 -6.83 7.61 6.19
C LYS A 102 -7.94 7.23 5.21
N GLU A 103 -8.09 7.99 4.14
CA GLU A 103 -9.07 7.72 3.09
C GLU A 103 -8.80 6.38 2.40
N TYR A 104 -7.55 6.08 2.10
CA TYR A 104 -7.16 4.82 1.46
C TYR A 104 -7.37 3.61 2.38
N VAL A 105 -6.98 3.72 3.63
CA VAL A 105 -7.22 2.67 4.65
C VAL A 105 -8.72 2.40 4.82
N ALA A 106 -9.52 3.46 4.89
CA ALA A 106 -10.98 3.35 4.97
C ALA A 106 -11.55 2.64 3.73
N ARG A 107 -11.03 2.94 2.55
CA ARG A 107 -11.45 2.28 1.30
C ARG A 107 -11.10 0.79 1.29
N ILE A 108 -9.92 0.41 1.75
CA ILE A 108 -9.52 -1.00 1.87
C ILE A 108 -10.52 -1.75 2.75
N LYS A 109 -10.87 -1.20 3.90
CA LYS A 109 -11.82 -1.80 4.85
C LYS A 109 -13.24 -1.87 4.28
N GLU A 110 -13.67 -0.83 3.59
CA GLU A 110 -14.98 -0.80 2.91
C GLU A 110 -15.07 -1.90 1.85
N VAL A 111 -14.08 -2.02 0.99
CA VAL A 111 -13.99 -3.06 -0.05
C VAL A 111 -13.99 -4.44 0.55
N SER A 112 -13.25 -4.67 1.63
CA SER A 112 -13.20 -5.95 2.33
C SER A 112 -14.56 -6.40 2.84
N LYS A 113 -15.43 -5.48 3.24
CA LYS A 113 -16.78 -5.76 3.72
C LYS A 113 -17.80 -5.94 2.61
N SER A 114 -17.73 -5.11 1.57
CA SER A 114 -18.75 -5.07 0.51
C SER A 114 -18.47 -6.08 -0.60
N ASN A 115 -17.23 -6.24 -1.01
CA ASN A 115 -16.78 -7.20 -2.02
C ASN A 115 -15.29 -7.49 -1.85
N GLN A 116 -14.97 -8.46 -1.01
CA GLN A 116 -13.59 -8.82 -0.67
C GLN A 116 -12.72 -9.19 -1.87
N ASP A 117 -13.30 -9.65 -2.97
CA ASP A 117 -12.54 -9.98 -4.18
C ASP A 117 -11.82 -8.78 -4.78
N LEU A 118 -12.34 -7.57 -4.56
CA LEU A 118 -11.70 -6.33 -4.99
C LEU A 118 -10.40 -6.01 -4.24
N LEU A 119 -10.10 -6.71 -3.14
CA LEU A 119 -8.80 -6.62 -2.48
C LEU A 119 -7.64 -7.03 -3.39
N ILE A 120 -7.91 -7.81 -4.44
CA ILE A 120 -6.91 -8.19 -5.46
C ILE A 120 -6.26 -6.95 -6.07
N ALA A 121 -7.05 -5.91 -6.35
CA ALA A 121 -6.53 -4.67 -6.92
C ALA A 121 -5.53 -3.99 -5.98
N HIS A 122 -5.81 -3.96 -4.69
CA HIS A 122 -4.89 -3.39 -3.69
C HIS A 122 -3.65 -4.25 -3.49
N HIS A 123 -3.80 -5.57 -3.49
CA HIS A 123 -2.68 -6.52 -3.44
C HIS A 123 -1.69 -6.26 -4.58
N TYR A 124 -2.17 -6.24 -5.81
CA TYR A 124 -1.35 -5.98 -6.98
C TYR A 124 -0.68 -4.60 -6.93
N THR A 125 -1.47 -3.57 -6.65
CA THR A 125 -0.97 -2.19 -6.62
C THR A 125 0.13 -2.01 -5.58
N ARG A 126 -0.02 -2.58 -4.39
CA ARG A 126 0.99 -2.43 -3.33
C ARG A 126 2.19 -3.34 -3.53
N TYR A 127 1.99 -4.63 -3.71
CA TYR A 127 3.13 -5.56 -3.78
C TYR A 127 3.92 -5.49 -5.09
N ILE A 128 3.33 -5.03 -6.17
CA ILE A 128 4.03 -4.84 -7.45
C ILE A 128 4.39 -3.37 -7.67
N GLY A 129 3.47 -2.45 -7.40
CA GLY A 129 3.66 -1.03 -7.66
C GLY A 129 4.68 -0.35 -6.76
N ASP A 130 4.91 -0.85 -5.55
CA ASP A 130 5.86 -0.29 -4.59
C ASP A 130 7.27 -0.90 -4.70
N LEU A 131 7.52 -1.77 -5.67
CA LEU A 131 8.83 -2.38 -5.91
C LEU A 131 9.81 -1.44 -6.61
#